data_a135980892aaf90d9720863cfb4c1cb8
#
_entry.id   a135980892aaf90d9720863cfb4c1cb8
#
_cell.length_a   1.000
_cell.length_b   1.000
_cell.length_c   1.000
_cell.angle_alpha   90.00
_cell.angle_beta   90.00
_cell.angle_gamma   90.00
#
_symmetry.space_group_name_H-M   'P 1'
#
loop_
_entity.id
_entity.type
_entity.pdbx_description
1 polymer ?
#
loop_
_entity_poly.entity_id
_entity_poly.type
_entity_poly.pdbx_seq_one_letter_code
_entity_poly.pdbx_strand_id
1 'polypeptide(L)'
;MPSLDWEKVDEELSKIVVKETPFVLIARVKVKPGEVENYLKIAEEVDKAVEKSEPGMLFHNFDSDPSNELKFIWTEIYKNDDALIFHINNPPVGEYVEKHFELAESIEIEIYGKLATETIDTISQVWGSANIPFKHFKTTNVGYYRNSIFL
;
A
#
# COMPACT_ATOMS: atom_id res chain seq x y z
N MET A 1 -44.33 -6.69 11.20
CA MET A 1 -42.87 -6.62 11.10
C MET A 1 -42.46 -6.37 9.66
N PRO A 2 -41.64 -5.34 9.41
CA PRO A 2 -41.11 -5.17 8.08
C PRO A 2 -40.15 -6.33 7.74
N SER A 3 -40.26 -6.84 6.51
CA SER A 3 -39.33 -7.85 6.01
C SER A 3 -37.93 -7.26 5.81
N LEU A 4 -36.90 -8.07 6.05
CA LEU A 4 -35.52 -7.68 5.77
C LEU A 4 -35.32 -7.53 4.25
N ASP A 5 -34.62 -6.47 3.87
CA ASP A 5 -34.16 -6.30 2.49
C ASP A 5 -32.84 -7.08 2.31
N TRP A 6 -32.98 -8.29 1.81
CA TRP A 6 -31.84 -9.20 1.65
C TRP A 6 -30.79 -8.72 0.61
N GLU A 7 -31.21 -8.00 -0.42
CA GLU A 7 -30.28 -7.41 -1.39
C GLU A 7 -29.38 -6.39 -0.70
N LYS A 8 -29.93 -5.56 0.17
CA LYS A 8 -29.18 -4.58 0.92
C LYS A 8 -28.26 -5.22 1.95
N VAL A 9 -28.71 -6.29 2.60
CA VAL A 9 -27.90 -7.08 3.55
C VAL A 9 -26.69 -7.70 2.82
N ASP A 10 -26.92 -8.31 1.66
CA ASP A 10 -25.84 -8.91 0.84
C ASP A 10 -24.84 -7.86 0.38
N GLU A 11 -25.31 -6.69 -0.02
CA GLU A 11 -24.44 -5.57 -0.41
C GLU A 11 -23.55 -5.12 0.74
N GLU A 12 -24.09 -4.96 1.94
CA GLU A 12 -23.32 -4.58 3.13
C GLU A 12 -22.31 -5.66 3.54
N LEU A 13 -22.70 -6.95 3.48
CA LEU A 13 -21.81 -8.06 3.75
C LEU A 13 -20.66 -8.13 2.76
N SER A 14 -20.91 -7.87 1.48
CA SER A 14 -19.88 -7.83 0.44
C SER A 14 -18.84 -6.75 0.72
N LYS A 15 -19.26 -5.57 1.18
CA LYS A 15 -18.37 -4.48 1.58
C LYS A 15 -17.47 -4.88 2.75
N ILE A 16 -18.04 -5.55 3.76
CA ILE A 16 -17.28 -6.03 4.93
C ILE A 16 -16.23 -7.05 4.50
N VAL A 17 -16.59 -8.01 3.66
CA VAL A 17 -15.66 -9.04 3.15
C VAL A 17 -14.49 -8.39 2.37
N VAL A 18 -14.79 -7.41 1.51
CA VAL A 18 -13.76 -6.68 0.75
C VAL A 18 -12.79 -5.98 1.71
N LYS A 19 -13.32 -5.28 2.73
CA LYS A 19 -12.48 -4.54 3.70
C LYS A 19 -11.59 -5.43 4.55
N GLU A 20 -11.94 -6.72 4.72
CA GLU A 20 -11.17 -7.67 5.51
C GLU A 20 -10.24 -8.55 4.66
N THR A 21 -10.11 -8.25 3.38
CA THR A 21 -9.26 -9.03 2.47
C THR A 21 -7.86 -8.43 2.38
N PRO A 22 -6.82 -9.25 2.54
CA PRO A 22 -5.45 -8.78 2.33
C PRO A 22 -5.18 -8.49 0.85
N PHE A 23 -4.24 -7.58 0.61
CA PHE A 23 -3.87 -7.20 -0.75
C PHE A 23 -2.39 -6.79 -0.80
N VAL A 24 -1.85 -6.72 -2.01
CA VAL A 24 -0.45 -6.38 -2.28
C VAL A 24 -0.37 -4.98 -2.86
N LEU A 25 0.60 -4.21 -2.38
CA LEU A 25 0.98 -2.92 -2.94
C LEU A 25 2.45 -3.00 -3.35
N ILE A 26 2.74 -2.51 -4.54
CA ILE A 26 4.10 -2.37 -5.04
C ILE A 26 4.35 -0.89 -5.33
N ALA A 27 5.43 -0.34 -4.78
CA ALA A 27 5.88 1.01 -5.07
C ALA A 27 7.24 0.96 -5.77
N ARG A 28 7.27 1.40 -7.03
CA ARG A 28 8.47 1.42 -7.84
C ARG A 28 9.15 2.77 -7.69
N VAL A 29 10.37 2.75 -7.20
CA VAL A 29 11.14 3.96 -6.88
C VAL A 29 12.35 4.07 -7.80
N LYS A 30 12.60 5.27 -8.31
CA LYS A 30 13.86 5.60 -8.99
C LYS A 30 14.55 6.71 -8.22
N VAL A 31 15.72 6.41 -7.70
CA VAL A 31 16.55 7.33 -6.91
C VAL A 31 17.39 8.19 -7.83
N LYS A 32 17.70 9.42 -7.43
CA LYS A 32 18.62 10.30 -8.16
C LYS A 32 20.06 9.75 -8.13
N PRO A 33 20.84 9.95 -9.21
CA PRO A 33 22.24 9.58 -9.18
C PRO A 33 22.99 10.23 -8.00
N GLY A 34 23.80 9.42 -7.31
CA GLY A 34 24.55 9.88 -6.15
C GLY A 34 23.79 9.86 -4.81
N GLU A 35 22.49 9.56 -4.82
CA GLU A 35 21.64 9.63 -3.63
C GLU A 35 21.23 8.25 -3.07
N VAL A 36 21.75 7.16 -3.64
CA VAL A 36 21.34 5.80 -3.23
C VAL A 36 21.63 5.55 -1.75
N GLU A 37 22.81 5.89 -1.26
CA GLU A 37 23.17 5.66 0.14
C GLU A 37 22.24 6.43 1.09
N ASN A 38 21.96 7.69 0.79
CA ASN A 38 21.04 8.50 1.57
C ASN A 38 19.62 7.96 1.52
N TYR A 39 19.20 7.48 0.35
CA TYR A 39 17.88 6.89 0.20
C TYR A 39 17.72 5.59 1.01
N LEU A 40 18.74 4.73 0.99
CA LEU A 40 18.69 3.50 1.79
C LEU A 40 18.60 3.78 3.29
N LYS A 41 19.14 4.89 3.76
CA LYS A 41 19.00 5.32 5.17
C LYS A 41 17.56 5.68 5.50
N ILE A 42 16.90 6.48 4.67
CA ILE A 42 15.49 6.83 4.93
C ILE A 42 14.57 5.62 4.76
N ALA A 43 14.88 4.72 3.83
CA ALA A 43 14.13 3.48 3.65
C ALA A 43 14.24 2.59 4.90
N GLU A 44 15.42 2.42 5.47
CA GLU A 44 15.63 1.66 6.71
C GLU A 44 14.89 2.29 7.89
N GLU A 45 14.95 3.61 8.02
CA GLU A 45 14.25 4.33 9.11
C GLU A 45 12.74 4.12 9.04
N VAL A 46 12.14 4.28 7.86
CA VAL A 46 10.69 4.09 7.70
C VAL A 46 10.30 2.62 7.89
N ASP A 47 11.10 1.69 7.39
CA ASP A 47 10.86 0.26 7.56
C ASP A 47 10.77 -0.12 9.04
N LYS A 48 11.73 0.31 9.84
CA LYS A 48 11.73 0.06 11.28
C LYS A 48 10.55 0.71 11.99
N ALA A 49 10.19 1.93 11.59
CA ALA A 49 9.04 2.63 12.16
C ALA A 49 7.73 1.92 11.83
N VAL A 50 7.57 1.44 10.60
CA VAL A 50 6.40 0.67 10.16
C VAL A 50 6.30 -0.65 10.92
N GLU A 51 7.38 -1.41 11.00
CA GLU A 51 7.43 -2.66 11.77
C GLU A 51 6.95 -2.46 13.20
N LYS A 52 7.39 -1.39 13.83
CA LYS A 52 7.06 -1.09 15.22
C LYS A 52 5.62 -0.60 15.43
N SER A 53 5.06 0.14 14.48
CA SER A 53 3.79 0.87 14.66
C SER A 53 2.61 0.34 13.87
N GLU A 54 2.82 -0.53 12.88
CA GLU A 54 1.79 -0.99 11.95
C GLU A 54 1.60 -2.51 11.96
N PRO A 55 0.87 -3.07 12.93
CA PRO A 55 0.65 -4.52 12.98
C PRO A 55 -0.13 -5.07 11.78
N GLY A 56 -0.85 -4.20 11.04
CA GLY A 56 -1.57 -4.59 9.83
C GLY A 56 -0.71 -4.64 8.57
N MET A 57 0.54 -4.21 8.63
CA MET A 57 1.51 -4.40 7.58
C MET A 57 2.19 -5.75 7.77
N LEU A 58 1.85 -6.73 6.92
CA LEU A 58 2.27 -8.12 7.08
C LEU A 58 3.59 -8.44 6.39
N PHE A 59 3.96 -7.64 5.42
CA PHE A 59 5.19 -7.79 4.64
C PHE A 59 5.61 -6.41 4.15
N HIS A 60 6.87 -6.05 4.35
CA HIS A 60 7.35 -4.71 4.00
C HIS A 60 8.83 -4.80 3.65
N ASN A 61 9.15 -4.94 2.38
CA ASN A 61 10.53 -5.11 1.90
C ASN A 61 10.87 -4.10 0.82
N PHE A 62 12.11 -3.62 0.86
CA PHE A 62 12.67 -2.72 -0.13
C PHE A 62 13.78 -3.45 -0.87
N ASP A 63 13.54 -3.82 -2.12
CA ASP A 63 14.43 -4.66 -2.91
C ASP A 63 15.07 -3.90 -4.07
N SER A 64 16.31 -4.26 -4.38
CA SER A 64 17.06 -3.67 -5.49
C SER A 64 16.62 -4.28 -6.82
N ASP A 65 16.51 -3.44 -7.86
CA ASP A 65 16.34 -3.92 -9.24
C ASP A 65 17.70 -4.40 -9.75
N PRO A 66 17.86 -5.67 -10.12
CA PRO A 66 19.15 -6.19 -10.58
C PRO A 66 19.63 -5.60 -11.90
N SER A 67 18.76 -4.92 -12.64
CA SER A 67 19.07 -4.32 -13.95
C SER A 67 19.38 -2.83 -13.90
N ASN A 68 19.14 -2.16 -12.74
CA ASN A 68 19.33 -0.72 -12.62
C ASN A 68 19.65 -0.34 -11.16
N GLU A 69 20.86 0.18 -10.94
CA GLU A 69 21.36 0.57 -9.61
C GLU A 69 20.54 1.66 -8.92
N LEU A 70 19.77 2.44 -9.67
CA LEU A 70 18.95 3.53 -9.13
C LEU A 70 17.51 3.12 -8.85
N LYS A 71 17.13 1.91 -9.22
CA LYS A 71 15.75 1.44 -9.08
C LYS A 71 15.60 0.45 -7.94
N PHE A 72 14.50 0.63 -7.22
CA PHE A 72 14.13 -0.17 -6.05
C PHE A 72 12.62 -0.39 -6.04
N ILE A 73 12.20 -1.41 -5.33
CA ILE A 73 10.78 -1.76 -5.23
C ILE A 73 10.43 -2.01 -3.77
N TRP A 74 9.43 -1.28 -3.25
CA TRP A 74 8.73 -1.66 -2.04
C TRP A 74 7.71 -2.72 -2.40
N THR A 75 7.73 -3.85 -1.71
CA THR A 75 6.65 -4.83 -1.74
C THR A 75 5.98 -4.82 -0.38
N GLU A 76 4.69 -4.55 -0.36
CA GLU A 76 3.92 -4.39 0.87
C GLU A 76 2.68 -5.27 0.81
N ILE A 77 2.41 -5.99 1.89
CA ILE A 77 1.18 -6.77 2.04
C ILE A 77 0.42 -6.21 3.22
N TYR A 78 -0.79 -5.74 2.97
CA TYR A 78 -1.69 -5.18 3.98
C TYR A 78 -2.71 -6.22 4.38
N LYS A 79 -3.00 -6.28 5.68
CA LYS A 79 -4.02 -7.17 6.23
C LYS A 79 -5.41 -6.84 5.70
N ASN A 80 -5.71 -5.56 5.52
CA ASN A 80 -7.01 -5.04 5.10
C ASN A 80 -6.89 -3.57 4.67
N ASP A 81 -8.00 -2.98 4.24
CA ASP A 81 -8.07 -1.58 3.82
C ASP A 81 -7.64 -0.62 4.93
N ASP A 82 -8.09 -0.86 6.15
CA ASP A 82 -7.78 0.02 7.29
C ASP A 82 -6.27 0.10 7.55
N ALA A 83 -5.55 -0.99 7.30
CA ALA A 83 -4.09 -1.00 7.43
C ALA A 83 -3.41 -0.05 6.44
N LEU A 84 -3.92 0.06 5.21
CA LEU A 84 -3.41 1.02 4.23
C LEU A 84 -3.75 2.46 4.64
N ILE A 85 -4.97 2.71 5.08
CA ILE A 85 -5.37 4.04 5.56
C ILE A 85 -4.51 4.47 6.74
N PHE A 86 -4.22 3.55 7.66
CA PHE A 86 -3.31 3.82 8.77
C PHE A 86 -1.91 4.20 8.26
N HIS A 87 -1.38 3.44 7.30
CA HIS A 87 -0.07 3.66 6.72
C HIS A 87 0.08 5.07 6.12
N ILE A 88 -0.87 5.47 5.28
CA ILE A 88 -0.80 6.79 4.62
C ILE A 88 -0.95 7.96 5.60
N ASN A 89 -1.47 7.73 6.80
CA ASN A 89 -1.61 8.74 7.86
C ASN A 89 -0.54 8.61 8.96
N ASN A 90 0.32 7.62 8.87
CA ASN A 90 1.35 7.37 9.87
C ASN A 90 2.48 8.40 9.72
N PRO A 91 2.79 9.22 10.76
CA PRO A 91 3.77 10.29 10.65
C PRO A 91 5.13 9.89 10.07
N PRO A 92 5.76 8.76 10.45
CA PRO A 92 7.04 8.36 9.84
C PRO A 92 6.97 8.14 8.34
N VAL A 93 5.82 7.68 7.83
CA VAL A 93 5.59 7.50 6.40
C VAL A 93 5.51 8.85 5.68
N GLY A 94 4.83 9.83 6.29
CA GLY A 94 4.78 11.19 5.78
C GLY A 94 6.18 11.83 5.67
N GLU A 95 7.00 11.66 6.70
CA GLU A 95 8.39 12.13 6.70
C GLU A 95 9.23 11.46 5.62
N TYR A 96 9.06 10.16 5.42
CA TYR A 96 9.72 9.42 4.35
C TYR A 96 9.32 9.97 2.98
N VAL A 97 8.03 10.21 2.75
CA VAL A 97 7.53 10.74 1.47
C VAL A 97 8.14 12.11 1.17
N GLU A 98 8.25 12.99 2.15
CA GLU A 98 8.91 14.30 1.99
C GLU A 98 10.37 14.14 1.56
N LYS A 99 11.12 13.28 2.24
CA LYS A 99 12.52 12.99 1.91
C LYS A 99 12.67 12.28 0.57
N HIS A 100 11.71 11.42 0.22
CA HIS A 100 11.67 10.76 -1.09
C HIS A 100 11.72 11.80 -2.21
N PHE A 101 10.88 12.83 -2.14
CA PHE A 101 10.84 13.85 -3.20
C PHE A 101 12.15 14.64 -3.32
N GLU A 102 12.94 14.71 -2.29
CA GLU A 102 14.27 15.35 -2.33
C GLU A 102 15.32 14.43 -2.99
N LEU A 103 15.24 13.13 -2.75
CA LEU A 103 16.30 12.16 -3.09
C LEU A 103 15.99 11.30 -4.32
N ALA A 104 14.74 11.30 -4.80
CA ALA A 104 14.33 10.42 -5.89
C ALA A 104 13.71 11.20 -7.05
N GLU A 105 13.77 10.57 -8.23
CA GLU A 105 13.16 11.11 -9.45
C GLU A 105 11.69 10.75 -9.55
N SER A 106 11.30 9.55 -9.10
CA SER A 106 9.93 9.08 -9.28
C SER A 106 9.53 8.01 -8.28
N ILE A 107 8.21 7.89 -8.11
CA ILE A 107 7.57 6.78 -7.44
C ILE A 107 6.28 6.48 -8.20
N GLU A 108 6.02 5.20 -8.46
CA GLU A 108 4.79 4.71 -9.09
C GLU A 108 4.25 3.58 -8.25
N ILE A 109 2.94 3.60 -7.99
CA ILE A 109 2.29 2.61 -7.13
C ILE A 109 1.37 1.70 -7.94
N GLU A 110 1.41 0.40 -7.62
CA GLU A 110 0.49 -0.60 -8.15
C GLU A 110 -0.15 -1.30 -6.96
N ILE A 111 -1.48 -1.46 -7.00
CA ILE A 111 -2.23 -2.21 -5.99
C ILE A 111 -2.89 -3.40 -6.65
N TYR A 112 -2.74 -4.57 -6.06
CA TYR A 112 -3.26 -5.84 -6.56
C TYR A 112 -4.25 -6.41 -5.55
N GLY A 113 -5.52 -6.45 -5.93
CA GLY A 113 -6.58 -6.99 -5.09
C GLY A 113 -7.79 -6.07 -4.98
N LYS A 114 -8.81 -6.54 -4.30
CA LYS A 114 -10.04 -5.78 -4.09
C LYS A 114 -9.93 -4.89 -2.88
N LEU A 115 -10.23 -3.61 -3.09
CA LEU A 115 -10.38 -2.63 -2.01
C LEU A 115 -11.77 -1.99 -2.13
N ALA A 116 -12.29 -1.51 -1.02
CA ALA A 116 -13.57 -0.79 -1.02
C ALA A 116 -13.43 0.53 -1.81
N THR A 117 -14.51 0.93 -2.45
CA THR A 117 -14.56 2.19 -3.23
C THR A 117 -14.12 3.39 -2.39
N GLU A 118 -14.57 3.47 -1.14
CA GLU A 118 -14.20 4.53 -0.19
C GLU A 118 -12.69 4.62 0.03
N THR A 119 -12.03 3.46 0.15
CA THR A 119 -10.57 3.39 0.31
C THR A 119 -9.88 3.92 -0.93
N ILE A 120 -10.30 3.48 -2.11
CA ILE A 120 -9.75 3.95 -3.39
C ILE A 120 -9.94 5.45 -3.54
N ASP A 121 -11.11 5.98 -3.20
CA ASP A 121 -11.37 7.42 -3.26
C ASP A 121 -10.41 8.20 -2.34
N THR A 122 -10.18 7.69 -1.13
CA THR A 122 -9.25 8.32 -0.18
C THR A 122 -7.82 8.33 -0.69
N ILE A 123 -7.30 7.20 -1.15
CA ILE A 123 -5.93 7.13 -1.65
C ILE A 123 -5.74 7.91 -2.95
N SER A 124 -6.76 7.95 -3.81
CA SER A 124 -6.74 8.77 -5.04
C SER A 124 -6.56 10.24 -4.71
N GLN A 125 -7.22 10.71 -3.66
CA GLN A 125 -7.14 12.09 -3.22
C GLN A 125 -5.76 12.40 -2.61
N VAL A 126 -5.27 11.53 -1.72
CA VAL A 126 -3.99 11.72 -1.04
C VAL A 126 -2.82 11.65 -2.03
N TRP A 127 -2.75 10.59 -2.84
CA TRP A 127 -1.66 10.43 -3.80
C TRP A 127 -1.78 11.40 -4.97
N GLY A 128 -2.99 11.73 -5.40
CA GLY A 128 -3.22 12.76 -6.43
C GLY A 128 -2.67 14.11 -6.00
N SER A 129 -2.88 14.50 -4.74
CA SER A 129 -2.35 15.76 -4.19
C SER A 129 -0.82 15.78 -4.12
N ALA A 130 -0.19 14.61 -3.98
CA ALA A 130 1.26 14.46 -3.95
C ALA A 130 1.86 14.16 -5.33
N ASN A 131 1.05 14.14 -6.38
CA ASN A 131 1.45 13.76 -7.75
C ASN A 131 2.09 12.37 -7.82
N ILE A 132 1.58 11.44 -7.02
CA ILE A 132 2.00 10.03 -7.04
C ILE A 132 1.02 9.25 -7.90
N PRO A 133 1.43 8.76 -9.09
CA PRO A 133 0.56 7.94 -9.92
C PRO A 133 0.39 6.55 -9.33
N PHE A 134 -0.83 6.01 -9.43
CA PHE A 134 -1.08 4.63 -9.04
C PHE A 134 -2.04 3.94 -10.00
N LYS A 135 -1.95 2.62 -10.04
CA LYS A 135 -2.80 1.76 -10.84
C LYS A 135 -3.39 0.67 -9.95
N HIS A 136 -4.70 0.52 -10.00
CA HIS A 136 -5.41 -0.47 -9.21
C HIS A 136 -5.84 -1.66 -10.07
N PHE A 137 -5.22 -2.81 -9.84
CA PHE A 137 -5.59 -4.09 -10.46
C PHE A 137 -6.65 -4.74 -9.58
N LYS A 138 -7.90 -4.30 -9.75
CA LYS A 138 -9.02 -4.60 -8.84
C LYS A 138 -9.66 -5.98 -9.04
N THR A 139 -9.42 -6.63 -10.17
CA THR A 139 -10.08 -7.88 -10.50
C THR A 139 -9.11 -9.04 -10.47
N THR A 140 -9.26 -9.91 -9.48
CA THR A 140 -8.52 -11.17 -9.40
C THR A 140 -9.33 -12.25 -10.12
N ASN A 141 -8.85 -12.67 -11.29
CA ASN A 141 -9.52 -13.69 -12.09
C ASN A 141 -9.26 -15.09 -11.56
N VAL A 142 -8.06 -15.34 -11.05
CA VAL A 142 -7.63 -16.63 -10.51
C VAL A 142 -6.64 -16.37 -9.37
N GLY A 143 -6.87 -17.02 -8.23
CA GLY A 143 -5.95 -16.91 -7.12
C GLY A 143 -6.62 -17.19 -5.77
N TYR A 144 -5.80 -17.27 -4.74
CA TYR A 144 -6.25 -17.44 -3.37
C TYR A 144 -5.19 -16.90 -2.40
N TYR A 145 -5.58 -16.72 -1.15
CA TYR A 145 -4.68 -16.48 -0.03
C TYR A 145 -5.04 -17.44 1.11
N ARG A 146 -4.09 -17.68 2.01
CA ARG A 146 -4.33 -18.53 3.19
C ARG A 146 -4.38 -17.68 4.44
N ASN A 147 -5.44 -17.80 5.21
CA ASN A 147 -5.60 -17.04 6.45
C ASN A 147 -4.47 -17.33 7.46
N SER A 148 -3.95 -18.55 7.48
CA SER A 148 -2.85 -18.93 8.36
C SER A 148 -1.54 -18.19 8.10
N ILE A 149 -1.37 -17.58 6.91
CA ILE A 149 -0.21 -16.75 6.58
C ILE A 149 -0.35 -15.35 7.17
N PHE A 150 -1.61 -14.89 7.31
CA PHE A 150 -1.93 -13.52 7.68
C PHE A 150 -2.42 -13.36 9.13
N LEU A 151 -2.36 -14.43 9.89
CA LEU A 151 -2.72 -14.42 11.32
C LEU A 151 -1.43 -14.45 12.22
#